data_6e01a9dfc5b2cb838e6dce89cfa5c9a0
#
_entry.id   6e01a9dfc5b2cb838e6dce89cfa5c9a0
#
_cell.length_a   1.000
_cell.length_b   1.000
_cell.length_c   1.000
_cell.angle_alpha   90.00
_cell.angle_beta   90.00
_cell.angle_gamma   90.00
#
_symmetry.space_group_name_H-M   'P 1'
#
loop_
_entity.id
_entity.type
_entity.pdbx_description
1 polymer ?
#
loop_
_entity_poly.entity_id
_entity_poly.type
_entity_poly.pdbx_seq_one_letter_code
_entity_poly.pdbx_strand_id
1 'polypeptide(L)'
;MFWQTGKVHLLPAERADHRVIDADRVCRAIAAMGDPESVRARAEHFALLADPTRLALLTCIHAAGPISVSDLAAATGIHDTTVSQALRHLRATRVVTTQRDGRVIRYLLADHPVGPLLAQQHATREPHARDDPCHSWG
;
A
#
# COMPACT_ATOMS: atom_id res chain seq x y z
N MET A 1 -31.38 -20.58 22.93
CA MET A 1 -30.41 -21.31 22.45
C MET A 1 -30.21 -21.30 21.06
N PHE A 2 -29.58 -20.41 20.63
CA PHE A 2 -29.45 -20.25 19.34
C PHE A 2 -28.10 -20.38 18.89
N TRP A 3 -27.65 -21.39 19.16
CA TRP A 3 -26.45 -21.80 18.80
C TRP A 3 -26.32 -21.98 17.45
N GLN A 4 -26.84 -21.38 16.76
CA GLN A 4 -26.99 -21.60 15.58
C GLN A 4 -25.94 -22.07 14.77
N THR A 5 -26.13 -22.97 14.36
CA THR A 5 -25.66 -23.87 13.34
C THR A 5 -24.79 -23.25 12.24
N GLY A 6 -24.89 -22.03 11.93
CA GLY A 6 -24.07 -21.41 10.88
C GLY A 6 -22.66 -21.01 11.29
N LYS A 7 -22.42 -20.89 12.59
CA LYS A 7 -21.13 -20.37 13.05
C LYS A 7 -20.06 -21.45 13.21
N VAL A 8 -20.46 -22.68 13.39
CA VAL A 8 -19.54 -23.80 13.60
C VAL A 8 -18.80 -24.18 12.32
N HIS A 9 -19.39 -23.85 11.17
CA HIS A 9 -18.80 -24.20 9.88
C HIS A 9 -17.62 -23.32 9.47
N LEU A 10 -17.35 -22.25 10.21
CA LEU A 10 -16.22 -21.38 9.88
C LEU A 10 -14.89 -21.87 10.45
N LEU A 11 -14.93 -22.80 11.42
CA LEU A 11 -13.71 -23.35 11.98
C LEU A 11 -13.23 -24.51 11.10
N PRO A 12 -12.04 -24.42 10.48
CA PRO A 12 -11.51 -25.52 9.69
C PRO A 12 -11.33 -26.79 10.52
N ALA A 13 -11.53 -27.94 9.87
CA ALA A 13 -11.47 -29.25 10.54
C ALA A 13 -10.14 -29.50 11.26
N GLU A 14 -9.03 -29.04 10.68
CA GLU A 14 -7.70 -29.18 11.29
C GLU A 14 -7.52 -28.36 12.56
N ARG A 15 -8.43 -27.45 12.86
CA ARG A 15 -8.43 -26.63 14.07
C ARG A 15 -9.55 -26.99 15.03
N ALA A 16 -10.32 -28.03 14.74
CA ALA A 16 -11.46 -28.42 15.56
C ALA A 16 -11.08 -28.83 17.00
N ASP A 17 -9.84 -29.27 17.20
CA ASP A 17 -9.32 -29.67 18.51
C ASP A 17 -8.91 -28.49 19.39
N HIS A 18 -8.87 -27.28 18.86
CA HIS A 18 -8.51 -26.12 19.65
C HIS A 18 -9.64 -25.74 20.60
N ARG A 19 -9.27 -25.46 21.83
CA ARG A 19 -10.25 -25.00 22.82
C ARG A 19 -10.76 -23.62 22.46
N VAL A 20 -12.06 -23.54 22.17
CA VAL A 20 -12.73 -22.28 21.88
C VAL A 20 -13.39 -21.77 23.17
N ILE A 21 -13.04 -20.56 23.58
CA ILE A 21 -13.60 -19.89 24.75
C ILE A 21 -14.84 -19.08 24.36
N ASP A 22 -14.74 -18.32 23.28
CA ASP A 22 -15.81 -17.46 22.79
C ASP A 22 -16.02 -17.69 21.29
N ALA A 23 -17.03 -18.45 20.95
CA ALA A 23 -17.30 -18.82 19.56
C ALA A 23 -17.65 -17.62 18.66
N ASP A 24 -18.34 -16.63 19.19
CA ASP A 24 -18.69 -15.42 18.42
C ASP A 24 -17.45 -14.60 18.06
N ARG A 25 -16.51 -14.51 18.96
CA ARG A 25 -15.24 -13.82 18.68
C ARG A 25 -14.39 -14.58 17.67
N VAL A 26 -14.36 -15.89 17.79
CA VAL A 26 -13.65 -16.76 16.81
C VAL A 26 -14.25 -16.59 15.43
N CYS A 27 -15.57 -16.63 15.30
CA CYS A 27 -16.25 -16.45 14.01
C CYS A 27 -15.96 -15.07 13.39
N ARG A 28 -16.00 -14.01 14.20
CA ARG A 28 -15.67 -12.66 13.71
C ARG A 28 -14.20 -12.54 13.28
N ALA A 29 -13.31 -13.16 14.03
CA ALA A 29 -11.88 -13.16 13.70
C ALA A 29 -11.61 -13.91 12.39
N ILE A 30 -12.22 -15.08 12.19
CA ILE A 30 -12.11 -15.85 10.95
C ILE A 30 -12.65 -15.07 9.76
N ALA A 31 -13.82 -14.46 9.93
CA ALA A 31 -14.42 -13.64 8.86
C ALA A 31 -13.54 -12.44 8.49
N ALA A 32 -12.92 -11.80 9.48
CA ALA A 32 -12.02 -10.67 9.25
C ALA A 32 -10.70 -11.07 8.59
N MET A 33 -10.17 -12.21 8.99
CA MET A 33 -8.91 -12.72 8.45
C MET A 33 -9.04 -13.14 6.98
N GLY A 34 -10.12 -13.81 6.63
CA GLY A 34 -10.30 -14.43 5.33
C GLY A 34 -9.48 -15.72 5.20
N ASP A 35 -9.29 -16.16 3.97
CA ASP A 35 -8.49 -17.35 3.71
C ASP A 35 -6.97 -17.05 3.75
N PRO A 36 -6.11 -18.09 3.93
CA PRO A 36 -4.66 -17.88 4.03
C PRO A 36 -4.03 -17.20 2.81
N GLU A 37 -4.59 -17.42 1.63
CA GLU A 37 -4.09 -16.82 0.40
C GLU A 37 -4.36 -15.31 0.35
N SER A 38 -5.54 -14.89 0.77
CA SER A 38 -5.89 -13.48 0.94
C SER A 38 -4.98 -12.78 1.96
N VAL A 39 -4.66 -13.44 3.07
CA VAL A 39 -3.73 -12.92 4.08
C VAL A 39 -2.35 -12.72 3.46
N ARG A 40 -1.88 -13.71 2.71
CA ARG A 40 -0.57 -13.63 2.04
C ARG A 40 -0.53 -12.48 1.04
N ALA A 41 -1.54 -12.36 0.19
CA ALA A 41 -1.62 -11.28 -0.80
C ALA A 41 -1.59 -9.90 -0.14
N ARG A 42 -2.33 -9.70 0.94
CA ARG A 42 -2.30 -8.45 1.70
C ARG A 42 -0.93 -8.20 2.33
N ALA A 43 -0.29 -9.23 2.86
CA ALA A 43 1.05 -9.13 3.43
C ALA A 43 2.08 -8.68 2.38
N GLU A 44 1.99 -9.17 1.15
CA GLU A 44 2.84 -8.76 0.03
C GLU A 44 2.67 -7.27 -0.30
N HIS A 45 1.45 -6.75 -0.27
CA HIS A 45 1.18 -5.32 -0.47
C HIS A 45 1.84 -4.48 0.63
N PHE A 46 1.73 -4.88 1.88
CA PHE A 46 2.40 -4.20 2.99
C PHE A 46 3.92 -4.31 2.90
N ALA A 47 4.44 -5.45 2.44
CA ALA A 47 5.88 -5.64 2.23
C ALA A 47 6.43 -4.67 1.17
N LEU A 48 5.66 -4.38 0.13
CA LEU A 48 6.03 -3.34 -0.84
C LEU A 48 6.22 -1.98 -0.18
N LEU A 49 5.37 -1.64 0.77
CA LEU A 49 5.41 -0.35 1.48
C LEU A 49 6.39 -0.33 2.66
N ALA A 50 6.91 -1.47 3.06
CA ALA A 50 7.80 -1.57 4.22
C ALA A 50 9.22 -1.05 3.97
N ASP A 51 9.60 -0.89 2.71
CA ASP A 51 10.88 -0.28 2.35
C ASP A 51 10.76 1.25 2.31
N PRO A 52 11.62 2.00 3.05
CA PRO A 52 11.50 3.45 3.12
C PRO A 52 11.63 4.15 1.77
N THR A 53 12.51 3.68 0.91
CA THR A 53 12.71 4.26 -0.43
C THR A 53 11.45 4.09 -1.28
N ARG A 54 10.89 2.88 -1.32
CA ARG A 54 9.67 2.62 -2.08
C ARG A 54 8.48 3.40 -1.53
N LEU A 55 8.36 3.45 -0.22
CA LEU A 55 7.28 4.21 0.42
C LEU A 55 7.36 5.70 0.08
N ALA A 56 8.55 6.30 0.16
CA ALA A 56 8.76 7.70 -0.19
C ALA A 56 8.38 7.97 -1.65
N LEU A 57 8.87 7.14 -2.58
CA LEU A 57 8.57 7.29 -4.00
C LEU A 57 7.08 7.13 -4.31
N LEU A 58 6.45 6.11 -3.75
CA LEU A 58 5.02 5.86 -3.96
C LEU A 58 4.15 6.96 -3.37
N THR A 59 4.54 7.52 -2.23
CA THR A 59 3.86 8.67 -1.62
C THR A 59 3.93 9.89 -2.55
N CYS A 60 5.11 10.18 -3.11
CA CYS A 60 5.28 11.29 -4.04
C CYS A 60 4.50 11.08 -5.35
N ILE A 61 4.53 9.87 -5.89
CA ILE A 61 3.78 9.52 -7.12
C ILE A 61 2.28 9.64 -6.87
N HIS A 62 1.80 9.18 -5.72
CA HIS A 62 0.38 9.28 -5.36
C HIS A 62 -0.08 10.74 -5.27
N ALA A 63 0.75 11.59 -4.70
CA ALA A 63 0.39 13.00 -4.48
C ALA A 63 0.55 13.86 -5.73
N ALA A 64 1.56 13.60 -6.56
CA ALA A 64 2.00 14.51 -7.63
C ALA A 64 2.15 13.86 -9.02
N GLY A 65 1.82 12.58 -9.15
CA GLY A 65 1.94 11.90 -10.45
C GLY A 65 0.97 12.43 -11.51
N PRO A 66 1.34 12.34 -12.79
CA PRO A 66 2.56 11.75 -13.34
C PRO A 66 3.82 12.58 -13.07
N ILE A 67 4.90 11.93 -12.65
CA ILE A 67 6.13 12.60 -12.22
C ILE A 67 7.38 11.87 -12.78
N SER A 68 8.41 12.63 -13.15
CA SER A 68 9.64 12.10 -13.72
C SER A 68 10.62 11.59 -12.66
N VAL A 69 11.62 10.80 -13.08
CA VAL A 69 12.70 10.34 -12.20
C VAL A 69 13.44 11.53 -11.57
N SER A 70 13.78 12.53 -12.37
CA SER A 70 14.50 13.71 -11.89
C SER A 70 13.72 14.47 -10.83
N ASP A 71 12.43 14.65 -11.05
CA ASP A 71 11.56 15.33 -10.08
C ASP A 71 11.37 14.52 -8.81
N LEU A 72 11.26 13.20 -8.92
CA LEU A 72 11.21 12.30 -7.76
C LEU A 72 12.51 12.35 -6.96
N ALA A 73 13.67 12.35 -7.63
CA ALA A 73 14.96 12.47 -6.98
C ALA A 73 15.08 13.83 -6.25
N ALA A 74 14.64 14.89 -6.88
CA ALA A 74 14.61 16.22 -6.26
C ALA A 74 13.68 16.29 -5.05
N ALA A 75 12.50 15.69 -5.16
CA ALA A 75 11.51 15.72 -4.08
C ALA A 75 11.92 14.87 -2.88
N THR A 76 12.56 13.73 -3.11
CA THR A 76 12.90 12.78 -2.05
C THR A 76 14.32 12.91 -1.52
N GLY A 77 15.20 13.57 -2.25
CA GLY A 77 16.64 13.58 -1.94
C GLY A 77 17.35 12.25 -2.23
N ILE A 78 16.67 11.31 -2.87
CA ILE A 78 17.24 10.01 -3.23
C ILE A 78 17.96 10.15 -4.58
N HIS A 79 19.10 9.49 -4.69
CA HIS A 79 19.90 9.54 -5.92
C HIS A 79 19.15 8.95 -7.11
N ASP A 80 19.26 9.57 -8.27
CA ASP A 80 18.58 9.17 -9.52
C ASP A 80 18.70 7.68 -9.84
N THR A 81 19.89 7.11 -9.66
CA THR A 81 20.13 5.69 -9.91
C THR A 81 19.28 4.80 -8.99
N THR A 82 19.19 5.16 -7.72
CA THR A 82 18.39 4.43 -6.75
C THR A 82 16.90 4.57 -7.05
N VAL A 83 16.46 5.77 -7.43
CA VAL A 83 15.08 6.02 -7.87
C VAL A 83 14.75 5.15 -9.09
N SER A 84 15.61 5.14 -10.09
CA SER A 84 15.41 4.35 -11.31
C SER A 84 15.33 2.85 -11.02
N GLN A 85 16.17 2.33 -10.13
CA GLN A 85 16.16 0.92 -9.75
C GLN A 85 14.88 0.56 -9.01
N ALA A 86 14.47 1.39 -8.07
CA ALA A 86 13.22 1.19 -7.31
C ALA A 86 12.00 1.23 -8.24
N LEU A 87 11.95 2.19 -9.15
CA LEU A 87 10.85 2.31 -10.13
C LEU A 87 10.80 1.13 -11.09
N ARG A 88 11.94 0.58 -11.49
CA ARG A 88 11.97 -0.63 -12.30
C ARG A 88 11.32 -1.81 -11.58
N HIS A 89 11.60 -1.97 -10.30
CA HIS A 89 10.97 -3.00 -9.47
C HIS A 89 9.46 -2.76 -9.33
N LEU A 90 9.06 -1.53 -9.01
CA LEU A 90 7.65 -1.17 -8.87
C LEU A 90 6.86 -1.33 -10.18
N ARG A 91 7.51 -1.08 -11.31
CA ARG A 91 6.90 -1.31 -12.62
C ARG A 91 6.75 -2.81 -12.92
N ALA A 92 7.76 -3.61 -12.59
CA ALA A 92 7.70 -5.08 -12.75
C ALA A 92 6.59 -5.71 -11.91
N THR A 93 6.32 -5.17 -10.73
CA THR A 93 5.22 -5.61 -9.85
C THR A 93 3.88 -4.94 -10.17
N ARG A 94 3.82 -4.14 -11.23
CA ARG A 94 2.62 -3.44 -11.72
C ARG A 94 2.00 -2.46 -10.74
N VAL A 95 2.77 -1.95 -9.81
CA VAL A 95 2.33 -0.92 -8.87
C VAL A 95 2.32 0.45 -9.51
N VAL A 96 3.29 0.70 -10.39
CA VAL A 96 3.37 1.94 -11.18
C VAL A 96 3.32 1.62 -12.66
N THR A 97 2.85 2.59 -13.43
CA THR A 97 2.88 2.59 -14.89
C THR A 97 3.57 3.85 -15.38
N THR A 98 3.86 3.89 -16.65
CA THR A 98 4.57 5.01 -17.28
C THR A 98 3.74 5.70 -18.34
N GLN A 99 3.97 6.98 -18.48
CA GLN A 99 3.38 7.81 -19.49
C GLN A 99 4.48 8.62 -20.16
N ARG A 100 4.51 8.62 -21.47
CA ARG A 100 5.53 9.37 -22.22
C ARG A 100 4.99 10.74 -22.60
N ASP A 101 5.77 11.74 -22.26
CA ASP A 101 5.50 13.13 -22.65
C ASP A 101 6.73 13.66 -23.36
N GLY A 102 6.74 13.58 -24.72
CA GLY A 102 7.90 13.90 -25.52
C GLY A 102 9.09 12.98 -25.20
N ARG A 103 10.18 13.54 -24.69
CA ARG A 103 11.38 12.82 -24.27
C ARG A 103 11.34 12.41 -22.80
N VAL A 104 10.35 12.88 -22.06
CA VAL A 104 10.25 12.64 -20.63
C VAL A 104 9.33 11.46 -20.38
N ILE A 105 9.79 10.53 -19.56
CA ILE A 105 8.97 9.43 -19.03
C ILE A 105 8.50 9.83 -17.64
N ARG A 106 7.20 9.79 -17.44
CA ARG A 106 6.56 10.08 -16.16
C ARG A 106 5.94 8.83 -15.57
N TYR A 107 5.99 8.74 -14.27
CA TYR A 107 5.45 7.61 -13.51
C TYR A 107 4.17 8.01 -12.80
N LEU A 108 3.21 7.12 -12.79
CA LEU A 108 1.94 7.28 -12.08
C LEU A 108 1.54 5.95 -11.44
N LEU A 109 0.71 6.01 -10.41
CA LEU A 109 0.18 4.79 -9.81
C LEU A 109 -0.73 4.07 -10.80
N ALA A 110 -0.55 2.76 -10.88
CA ALA A 110 -1.50 1.89 -11.54
C ALA A 110 -2.73 1.67 -10.65
N ASP A 111 -3.77 1.08 -11.20
CA ASP A 111 -4.90 0.61 -10.40
C ASP A 111 -4.44 -0.62 -9.60
N HIS A 112 -4.03 -0.38 -8.36
CA HIS A 112 -3.40 -1.39 -7.51
C HIS A 112 -3.86 -1.21 -6.06
N PRO A 113 -4.03 -2.31 -5.30
CA PRO A 113 -4.46 -2.27 -3.90
C PRO A 113 -3.62 -1.40 -2.96
N VAL A 114 -2.39 -1.09 -3.33
CA VAL A 114 -1.51 -0.19 -2.58
C VAL A 114 -2.03 1.27 -2.58
N GLY A 115 -2.73 1.69 -3.63
CA GLY A 115 -3.24 3.07 -3.74
C GLY A 115 -4.08 3.51 -2.54
N PRO A 116 -5.12 2.77 -2.14
CA PRO A 116 -5.90 3.10 -0.95
C PRO A 116 -5.09 3.14 0.34
N LEU A 117 -4.05 2.31 0.48
CA LEU A 117 -3.18 2.33 1.65
C LEU A 117 -2.36 3.63 1.73
N LEU A 118 -1.91 4.14 0.59
CA LEU A 118 -1.22 5.42 0.52
C LEU A 118 -2.15 6.60 0.84
N ALA A 119 -3.38 6.54 0.39
CA ALA A 119 -4.37 7.57 0.66
C ALA A 119 -4.66 7.73 2.16
N GLN A 120 -4.67 6.66 2.92
CA GLN A 120 -4.91 6.69 4.36
C GLN A 120 -3.84 7.48 5.13
N GLN A 121 -2.61 7.51 4.65
CA GLN A 121 -1.52 8.25 5.31
C GLN A 121 -1.71 9.76 5.25
N HIS A 122 -2.39 10.26 4.24
CA HIS A 122 -2.65 11.70 4.12
C HIS A 122 -3.79 12.18 5.00
N ALA A 123 -4.72 11.29 5.37
CA ALA A 123 -5.85 11.63 6.21
C ALA A 123 -5.48 11.98 7.66
N THR A 124 -4.29 11.56 8.12
CA THR A 124 -3.82 11.80 9.48
C THR A 124 -2.93 13.03 9.61
N ARG A 125 -2.58 13.65 8.50
CA ARG A 125 -1.76 14.85 8.51
C ARG A 125 -2.69 16.06 8.35
N GLU A 126 -3.01 16.70 9.47
CA GLU A 126 -3.63 18.01 9.41
C GLU A 126 -2.70 18.98 8.66
N PRO A 127 -3.23 19.77 7.72
CA PRO A 127 -2.40 20.74 7.05
C PRO A 127 -1.93 21.77 8.08
N HIS A 128 -0.66 21.71 8.45
CA HIS A 128 0.00 22.84 9.08
C HIS A 128 0.05 23.94 8.04
N ALA A 129 -0.81 24.92 8.23
CA ALA A 129 -1.03 26.04 7.32
C ALA A 129 0.16 27.01 7.20
N ARG A 130 1.39 26.56 7.38
CA ARG A 130 2.53 27.48 7.37
C ARG A 130 3.75 27.08 6.57
N ASP A 131 3.75 25.98 5.85
CA ASP A 131 4.90 25.66 5.01
C ASP A 131 4.43 25.28 3.62
N ASP A 132 4.25 26.29 2.78
CA ASP A 132 4.20 26.09 1.35
C ASP A 132 5.66 26.06 0.85
N PRO A 133 6.25 24.89 0.61
CA PRO A 133 7.65 24.78 0.23
C PRO A 133 7.95 25.33 -1.17
N CYS A 134 6.92 25.73 -1.90
CA CYS A 134 7.07 26.19 -3.28
C CYS A 134 7.41 27.69 -3.40
N HIS A 135 7.39 28.45 -2.31
CA HIS A 135 7.69 29.88 -2.36
C HIS A 135 9.16 30.27 -2.17
N SER A 136 10.06 29.28 -1.97
CA SER A 136 11.47 29.59 -1.75
C SER A 136 12.37 29.44 -2.99
N TRP A 137 11.79 29.18 -4.15
CA TRP A 137 12.54 29.14 -5.40
C TRP A 137 12.16 30.32 -6.27
N GLY A 138 12.55 31.48 -5.80
CA GLY A 138 12.46 32.72 -6.59
C GLY A 138 13.82 33.09 -7.14
#